data_baebee431c92847ec62656aa2536c135
#
_entry.id   baebee431c92847ec62656aa2536c135
#
_cell.length_a   1.000
_cell.length_b   1.000
_cell.length_c   1.000
_cell.angle_alpha   90.00
_cell.angle_beta   90.00
_cell.angle_gamma   90.00
#
_symmetry.space_group_name_H-M   'P 1'
#
loop_
_entity.id
_entity.type
_entity.pdbx_description
1 polymer ?
#
loop_
_entity_poly.entity_id
_entity_poly.type
_entity_poly.pdbx_seq_one_letter_code
_entity_poly.pdbx_strand_id
1 'polypeptide(L)'
;MQAKKLIEVAMPIKEISAESVRDKSIRHGHISTLHLWWARRPLPVCRAVIFASLVPDPLDNNCPQIFKEAIDLLLGKNYNIGDPYKPYDDIPFTSAVDKMEDNLRNRLIMFIGKFSEKYIQNERIGKETSSKDQISTFSLIKSESKNDKNIISKARKLIWVNHNAKNESNLQNSLDNYDAHFNKILEIEKELYGLLDRHIITETVRQKEQELSRAIDAFLEKMPKTFDPFTGGGAIPLESARLGCKSYGNDINPVAHIIQKASLEFPQKFGKRLIYTKNEFIKT
;
A
#
# COMPACT_ATOMS: atom_id res chain seq x y z
N MET A 1 10.38 11.84 -24.03
CA MET A 1 8.99 11.46 -23.75
C MET A 1 8.92 10.84 -22.36
N GLN A 2 7.77 10.89 -21.70
CA GLN A 2 7.57 10.22 -20.42
C GLN A 2 7.22 8.75 -20.67
N ALA A 3 7.71 7.83 -19.84
CA ALA A 3 7.33 6.42 -19.91
C ALA A 3 5.83 6.24 -19.65
N LYS A 4 5.21 5.29 -20.33
CA LYS A 4 3.83 4.87 -20.02
C LYS A 4 3.76 4.38 -18.58
N LYS A 5 2.62 4.60 -17.94
CA LYS A 5 2.36 4.04 -16.62
C LYS A 5 1.95 2.58 -16.72
N LEU A 6 2.23 1.80 -15.68
CA LEU A 6 1.86 0.38 -15.66
C LEU A 6 0.35 0.18 -15.88
N ILE A 7 -0.49 1.03 -15.29
CA ILE A 7 -1.96 0.98 -15.44
C ILE A 7 -2.43 1.14 -16.89
N GLU A 8 -1.68 1.81 -17.74
CA GLU A 8 -2.00 2.00 -19.15
C GLU A 8 -1.76 0.75 -20.00
N VAL A 9 -1.01 -0.22 -19.45
CA VAL A 9 -0.53 -1.39 -20.17
C VAL A 9 -1.13 -2.68 -19.66
N ALA A 10 -1.08 -2.92 -18.35
CA ALA A 10 -1.53 -4.19 -17.77
C ALA A 10 -1.92 -4.07 -16.30
N MET A 11 -2.96 -4.81 -15.90
CA MET A 11 -3.44 -4.93 -14.52
C MET A 11 -3.97 -6.34 -14.25
N PRO A 12 -3.76 -6.91 -13.04
CA PRO A 12 -4.30 -8.21 -12.65
C PRO A 12 -5.78 -8.09 -12.22
N ILE A 13 -6.67 -7.84 -13.18
CA ILE A 13 -8.07 -7.44 -12.92
C ILE A 13 -8.86 -8.53 -12.18
N LYS A 14 -8.63 -9.82 -12.49
CA LYS A 14 -9.35 -10.92 -11.84
C LYS A 14 -8.98 -11.04 -10.37
N GLU A 15 -7.70 -10.94 -10.05
CA GLU A 15 -7.17 -10.97 -8.69
C GLU A 15 -7.67 -9.78 -7.88
N ILE A 16 -7.64 -8.58 -8.48
CA ILE A 16 -8.17 -7.36 -7.86
C ILE A 16 -9.67 -7.52 -7.59
N SER A 17 -10.42 -8.09 -8.53
CA SER A 17 -11.86 -8.32 -8.37
C SER A 17 -12.16 -9.31 -7.25
N ALA A 18 -11.44 -10.44 -7.19
CA ALA A 18 -11.60 -11.45 -6.16
C ALA A 18 -11.38 -10.88 -4.75
N GLU A 19 -10.26 -10.17 -4.55
CA GLU A 19 -9.97 -9.55 -3.25
C GLU A 19 -10.94 -8.42 -2.92
N SER A 20 -11.46 -7.71 -3.92
CA SER A 20 -12.43 -6.63 -3.73
C SER A 20 -13.79 -7.15 -3.27
N VAL A 21 -14.22 -8.30 -3.76
CA VAL A 21 -15.43 -8.98 -3.28
C VAL A 21 -15.26 -9.37 -1.81
N ARG A 22 -14.11 -9.94 -1.48
CA ARG A 22 -13.77 -10.29 -0.10
C ARG A 22 -13.71 -9.06 0.81
N ASP A 23 -13.05 -7.97 0.40
CA ASP A 23 -12.93 -6.72 1.16
C ASP A 23 -14.30 -6.15 1.56
N LYS A 24 -15.29 -6.24 0.67
CA LYS A 24 -16.67 -5.80 0.96
C LYS A 24 -17.36 -6.66 2.01
N SER A 25 -16.94 -7.90 2.21
CA SER A 25 -17.52 -8.83 3.20
C SER A 25 -16.91 -8.70 4.60
N ILE A 26 -15.77 -8.01 4.75
CA ILE A 26 -15.09 -7.82 6.04
C ILE A 26 -15.93 -6.89 6.93
N ARG A 27 -16.39 -7.41 8.09
CA ARG A 27 -17.28 -6.69 9.01
C ARG A 27 -16.57 -6.15 10.25
N HIS A 28 -15.37 -6.63 10.57
CA HIS A 28 -14.63 -6.24 11.78
C HIS A 28 -13.23 -5.76 11.42
N GLY A 29 -12.76 -4.69 12.11
CA GLY A 29 -11.43 -4.14 11.90
C GLY A 29 -11.19 -3.50 10.53
N HIS A 30 -12.25 -3.15 9.82
CA HIS A 30 -12.19 -2.47 8.52
C HIS A 30 -12.63 -1.02 8.66
N ILE A 31 -11.97 -0.11 7.95
CA ILE A 31 -12.26 1.33 8.02
C ILE A 31 -13.72 1.66 7.71
N SER A 32 -14.36 0.92 6.81
CA SER A 32 -15.76 1.10 6.46
C SER A 32 -16.74 0.78 7.59
N THR A 33 -16.27 0.16 8.68
CA THR A 33 -17.13 -0.08 9.86
C THR A 33 -17.30 1.18 10.71
N LEU A 34 -16.44 2.19 10.52
CA LEU A 34 -16.60 3.49 11.15
C LEU A 34 -17.85 4.20 10.60
N HIS A 35 -18.00 4.25 9.30
CA HIS A 35 -19.20 4.71 8.59
C HIS A 35 -19.31 4.06 7.24
N LEU A 36 -20.46 3.48 6.91
CA LEU A 36 -20.71 2.85 5.63
C LEU A 36 -21.10 3.91 4.61
N TRP A 37 -20.15 4.28 3.73
CA TRP A 37 -20.43 5.14 2.59
C TRP A 37 -21.14 4.37 1.48
N TRP A 38 -22.23 4.87 0.93
CA TRP A 38 -23.04 4.13 -0.08
C TRP A 38 -22.31 3.83 -1.37
N ALA A 39 -21.40 4.71 -1.82
CA ALA A 39 -20.57 4.51 -3.01
C ALA A 39 -19.13 4.07 -2.65
N ARG A 40 -18.98 3.22 -1.62
CA ARG A 40 -17.68 2.77 -1.13
C ARG A 40 -16.89 2.04 -2.21
N ARG A 41 -15.66 2.50 -2.47
CA ARG A 41 -14.69 1.79 -3.29
C ARG A 41 -13.92 0.78 -2.44
N PRO A 42 -13.73 -0.47 -2.92
CA PRO A 42 -12.88 -1.45 -2.23
C PRO A 42 -11.44 -0.94 -2.10
N LEU A 43 -10.83 -1.11 -0.92
CA LEU A 43 -9.45 -0.68 -0.69
C LEU A 43 -8.42 -1.38 -1.59
N PRO A 44 -8.54 -2.70 -1.90
CA PRO A 44 -7.66 -3.38 -2.84
C PRO A 44 -7.60 -2.72 -4.22
N VAL A 45 -8.76 -2.31 -4.76
CA VAL A 45 -8.82 -1.60 -6.06
C VAL A 45 -8.06 -0.28 -5.97
N CYS A 46 -8.34 0.52 -4.93
CA CYS A 46 -7.69 1.82 -4.75
C CYS A 46 -6.16 1.66 -4.68
N ARG A 47 -5.68 0.69 -3.91
CA ARG A 47 -4.24 0.41 -3.74
C ARG A 47 -3.59 -0.01 -5.05
N ALA A 48 -4.22 -0.93 -5.80
CA ALA A 48 -3.71 -1.38 -7.10
C ALA A 48 -3.64 -0.24 -8.11
N VAL A 49 -4.73 0.52 -8.25
CA VAL A 49 -4.84 1.62 -9.21
C VAL A 49 -3.83 2.72 -8.90
N ILE A 50 -3.73 3.15 -7.63
CA ILE A 50 -2.77 4.18 -7.23
C ILE A 50 -1.33 3.71 -7.50
N PHE A 51 -0.97 2.51 -7.05
CA PHE A 51 0.37 1.98 -7.29
C PHE A 51 0.71 1.94 -8.79
N ALA A 52 -0.16 1.33 -9.61
CA ALA A 52 0.07 1.19 -11.05
C ALA A 52 0.06 2.53 -11.81
N SER A 53 -0.63 3.55 -11.28
CA SER A 53 -0.62 4.92 -11.85
C SER A 53 0.67 5.68 -11.52
N LEU A 54 1.35 5.32 -10.44
CA LEU A 54 2.56 6.01 -9.98
C LEU A 54 3.84 5.41 -10.56
N VAL A 55 3.85 4.12 -10.88
CA VAL A 55 5.03 3.44 -11.42
C VAL A 55 4.96 3.34 -12.95
N PRO A 56 6.11 3.41 -13.66
CA PRO A 56 6.16 3.23 -15.10
C PRO A 56 6.08 1.76 -15.49
N ASP A 57 5.72 1.49 -16.72
CA ASP A 57 5.93 0.19 -17.35
C ASP A 57 7.42 -0.07 -17.56
N PRO A 58 8.03 -1.10 -16.96
CA PRO A 58 9.45 -1.35 -17.08
C PRO A 58 9.90 -1.82 -18.47
N LEU A 59 8.97 -2.21 -19.32
CA LEU A 59 9.28 -2.56 -20.72
C LEU A 59 9.19 -1.36 -21.67
N ASP A 60 8.75 -0.19 -21.20
CA ASP A 60 8.81 1.04 -21.98
C ASP A 60 10.27 1.51 -22.14
N ASN A 61 10.62 1.96 -23.34
CA ASN A 61 11.99 2.44 -23.66
C ASN A 61 12.39 3.66 -22.82
N ASN A 62 11.42 4.48 -22.40
CA ASN A 62 11.65 5.67 -21.57
C ASN A 62 11.63 5.37 -20.07
N CYS A 63 11.46 4.11 -19.66
CA CYS A 63 11.48 3.74 -18.26
C CYS A 63 12.89 3.93 -17.68
N PRO A 64 13.03 4.64 -16.53
CA PRO A 64 14.33 4.85 -15.90
C PRO A 64 15.02 3.52 -15.57
N GLN A 65 16.31 3.42 -15.91
CA GLN A 65 17.09 2.21 -15.65
C GLN A 65 17.16 1.88 -14.15
N ILE A 66 17.33 2.89 -13.31
CA ILE A 66 17.31 2.76 -11.84
C ILE A 66 16.01 2.12 -11.32
N PHE A 67 14.88 2.35 -11.97
CA PHE A 67 13.61 1.73 -11.60
C PHE A 67 13.55 0.25 -12.00
N LYS A 68 14.12 -0.11 -13.18
CA LYS A 68 14.24 -1.51 -13.60
C LYS A 68 15.10 -2.31 -12.62
N GLU A 69 16.22 -1.75 -12.18
CA GLU A 69 17.10 -2.33 -11.17
C GLU A 69 16.41 -2.48 -9.82
N ALA A 70 15.56 -1.49 -9.43
CA ALA A 70 14.78 -1.56 -8.21
C ALA A 70 13.76 -2.72 -8.22
N ILE A 71 13.11 -2.97 -9.36
CA ILE A 71 12.21 -4.12 -9.50
C ILE A 71 12.99 -5.42 -9.33
N ASP A 72 14.12 -5.55 -9.99
CA ASP A 72 14.94 -6.76 -9.92
C ASP A 72 15.43 -7.03 -8.50
N LEU A 73 15.88 -6.00 -7.80
CA LEU A 73 16.34 -6.11 -6.42
C LEU A 73 15.20 -6.40 -5.42
N LEU A 74 14.13 -5.63 -5.47
CA LEU A 74 13.07 -5.66 -4.45
C LEU A 74 12.06 -6.78 -4.68
N LEU A 75 11.80 -7.10 -5.94
CA LEU A 75 10.84 -8.13 -6.32
C LEU A 75 11.50 -9.41 -6.84
N GLY A 76 12.78 -9.47 -7.01
CA GLY A 76 13.65 -10.54 -7.46
C GLY A 76 13.02 -11.93 -7.64
N LYS A 77 13.83 -12.96 -7.67
CA LYS A 77 13.38 -14.35 -7.85
C LYS A 77 12.39 -14.91 -6.81
N ASN A 78 12.14 -14.18 -5.72
CA ASN A 78 11.14 -14.58 -4.70
C ASN A 78 9.69 -14.35 -5.14
N TYR A 79 9.47 -13.58 -6.20
CA TYR A 79 8.20 -13.56 -6.92
C TYR A 79 8.26 -14.55 -8.07
N ASN A 80 8.94 -15.66 -7.80
CA ASN A 80 9.26 -16.67 -8.77
C ASN A 80 8.06 -17.00 -9.66
N ILE A 81 8.19 -16.56 -10.87
CA ILE A 81 7.68 -17.26 -12.03
C ILE A 81 8.70 -18.36 -12.36
N GLY A 82 9.29 -18.94 -11.36
CA GLY A 82 10.40 -19.85 -11.59
C GLY A 82 10.00 -21.27 -11.35
N ASP A 83 9.50 -21.87 -12.02
CA ASP A 83 9.17 -23.14 -12.63
C ASP A 83 8.23 -22.77 -13.75
N PRO A 84 8.39 -23.29 -14.96
CA PRO A 84 7.53 -22.88 -16.03
C PRO A 84 6.11 -22.97 -15.47
N TYR A 85 5.60 -21.79 -15.16
CA TYR A 85 4.34 -21.61 -14.54
C TYR A 85 3.36 -22.35 -15.41
N LYS A 86 2.94 -23.51 -14.97
CA LYS A 86 2.02 -24.31 -15.76
C LYS A 86 0.78 -23.44 -15.91
N PRO A 87 0.51 -22.95 -17.11
CA PRO A 87 -0.62 -22.04 -17.31
C PRO A 87 -1.87 -22.73 -16.80
N TYR A 88 -2.76 -21.98 -16.20
CA TYR A 88 -4.08 -22.47 -15.82
C TYR A 88 -5.00 -22.61 -17.03
N ASP A 89 -4.52 -23.20 -18.11
CA ASP A 89 -5.28 -23.37 -19.34
C ASP A 89 -6.53 -24.25 -19.11
N ASP A 90 -6.44 -25.09 -18.10
CA ASP A 90 -7.48 -26.03 -17.66
C ASP A 90 -8.48 -25.42 -16.67
N ILE A 91 -8.25 -24.18 -16.16
CA ILE A 91 -9.12 -23.57 -15.17
C ILE A 91 -9.88 -22.41 -15.81
N PRO A 92 -11.21 -22.50 -15.92
CA PRO A 92 -12.02 -21.39 -16.43
C PRO A 92 -11.83 -20.12 -15.58
N PHE A 93 -11.73 -18.96 -16.24
CA PHE A 93 -11.66 -17.65 -15.61
C PHE A 93 -10.38 -17.33 -14.84
N THR A 94 -9.31 -18.12 -14.96
CA THR A 94 -8.01 -17.74 -14.42
C THR A 94 -7.39 -16.55 -15.14
N SER A 95 -6.50 -15.86 -14.43
CA SER A 95 -5.84 -14.67 -14.94
C SER A 95 -4.79 -15.01 -15.99
N ALA A 96 -4.61 -14.11 -16.96
CA ALA A 96 -3.50 -14.16 -17.89
C ALA A 96 -2.12 -13.98 -17.21
N VAL A 97 -2.09 -13.49 -15.96
CA VAL A 97 -0.88 -13.34 -15.14
C VAL A 97 -0.11 -14.66 -15.03
N ASP A 98 -0.82 -15.76 -15.02
CA ASP A 98 -0.26 -17.08 -14.82
C ASP A 98 0.38 -17.71 -16.07
N LYS A 99 0.19 -17.07 -17.22
CA LYS A 99 0.77 -17.44 -18.51
C LYS A 99 1.95 -16.56 -18.91
N MET A 100 2.36 -15.65 -18.05
CA MET A 100 3.35 -14.65 -18.37
C MET A 100 4.76 -15.17 -18.20
N GLU A 101 5.63 -14.81 -19.14
CA GLU A 101 7.07 -15.00 -19.02
C GLU A 101 7.66 -14.20 -17.86
N ASP A 102 8.78 -14.64 -17.30
CA ASP A 102 9.51 -13.88 -16.30
C ASP A 102 10.14 -12.64 -16.93
N ASN A 103 9.50 -11.49 -16.70
CA ASN A 103 10.03 -10.19 -17.03
C ASN A 103 9.62 -9.16 -15.96
N LEU A 104 10.25 -8.00 -15.97
CA LEU A 104 10.05 -6.99 -14.94
C LEU A 104 8.61 -6.49 -14.83
N ARG A 105 7.88 -6.37 -15.95
CA ARG A 105 6.45 -6.00 -15.95
C ARG A 105 5.63 -7.06 -15.22
N ASN A 106 5.85 -8.32 -15.55
CA ASN A 106 5.09 -9.42 -14.97
C ASN A 106 5.36 -9.57 -13.48
N ARG A 107 6.59 -9.32 -13.01
CA ARG A 107 6.91 -9.26 -11.59
C ARG A 107 6.12 -8.16 -10.86
N LEU A 108 5.96 -6.98 -11.47
CA LEU A 108 5.12 -5.91 -10.92
C LEU A 108 3.64 -6.31 -10.88
N ILE A 109 3.12 -6.92 -11.94
CA ILE A 109 1.73 -7.38 -12.00
C ILE A 109 1.46 -8.41 -10.91
N MET A 110 2.34 -9.40 -10.73
CA MET A 110 2.25 -10.39 -9.67
C MET A 110 2.39 -9.81 -8.28
N PHE A 111 3.24 -8.80 -8.12
CA PHE A 111 3.35 -8.07 -6.86
C PHE A 111 2.05 -7.35 -6.52
N ILE A 112 1.37 -6.75 -7.50
CA ILE A 112 0.04 -6.16 -7.29
C ILE A 112 -0.93 -7.24 -6.86
N GLY A 113 -1.07 -8.34 -7.61
CA GLY A 113 -1.99 -9.42 -7.28
C GLY A 113 -1.69 -10.71 -8.01
N LYS A 114 -1.66 -11.81 -7.26
CA LYS A 114 -1.54 -13.16 -7.76
C LYS A 114 -2.46 -14.09 -6.97
N PHE A 115 -3.14 -15.00 -7.64
CA PHE A 115 -3.83 -16.09 -6.97
C PHE A 115 -2.85 -16.98 -6.19
N SER A 116 -3.30 -17.53 -5.08
CA SER A 116 -2.50 -18.47 -4.29
C SER A 116 -2.42 -19.84 -4.98
N GLU A 117 -1.32 -20.54 -4.78
CA GLU A 117 -1.18 -21.92 -5.28
C GLU A 117 -2.27 -22.83 -4.75
N LYS A 118 -2.67 -22.63 -3.49
CA LYS A 118 -3.78 -23.37 -2.88
C LYS A 118 -5.10 -23.16 -3.63
N TYR A 119 -5.41 -21.93 -4.01
CA TYR A 119 -6.60 -21.62 -4.81
C TYR A 119 -6.57 -22.36 -6.13
N ILE A 120 -5.45 -22.25 -6.84
CA ILE A 120 -5.28 -22.87 -8.16
C ILE A 120 -5.41 -24.39 -8.12
N GLN A 121 -4.76 -25.02 -7.13
CA GLN A 121 -4.85 -26.47 -6.96
C GLN A 121 -6.28 -26.90 -6.63
N ASN A 122 -6.98 -26.15 -5.78
CA ASN A 122 -8.35 -26.45 -5.43
C ASN A 122 -9.30 -26.30 -6.62
N GLU A 123 -9.16 -25.23 -7.42
CA GLU A 123 -9.96 -25.03 -8.64
C GLU A 123 -9.80 -26.20 -9.62
N ARG A 124 -8.57 -26.73 -9.78
CA ARG A 124 -8.30 -27.88 -10.66
C ARG A 124 -9.03 -29.16 -10.24
N ILE A 125 -9.25 -29.35 -8.95
CA ILE A 125 -9.94 -30.54 -8.42
C ILE A 125 -11.39 -30.26 -8.03
N GLY A 126 -11.93 -29.09 -8.41
CA GLY A 126 -13.31 -28.70 -8.11
C GLY A 126 -13.58 -28.47 -6.62
N LYS A 127 -12.57 -28.14 -5.83
CA LYS A 127 -12.69 -27.88 -4.39
C LYS A 127 -12.78 -26.39 -4.11
N GLU A 128 -13.72 -26.00 -3.26
CA GLU A 128 -13.84 -24.62 -2.82
C GLU A 128 -12.62 -24.13 -2.02
N THR A 129 -12.25 -22.88 -2.25
CA THR A 129 -11.21 -22.19 -1.47
C THR A 129 -11.84 -21.02 -0.73
N SER A 130 -11.52 -20.90 0.55
CA SER A 130 -11.91 -19.71 1.33
C SER A 130 -11.48 -18.43 0.64
N SER A 131 -12.34 -17.42 0.59
CA SER A 131 -12.03 -16.12 -0.02
C SER A 131 -10.77 -15.47 0.57
N LYS A 132 -10.44 -15.78 1.83
CA LYS A 132 -9.21 -15.33 2.48
C LYS A 132 -7.94 -15.96 1.88
N ASP A 133 -8.04 -17.16 1.33
CA ASP A 133 -6.92 -17.94 0.80
C ASP A 133 -6.79 -17.83 -0.72
N GLN A 134 -7.69 -17.13 -1.41
CA GLN A 134 -7.65 -17.01 -2.87
C GLN A 134 -6.43 -16.22 -3.35
N ILE A 135 -6.11 -15.11 -2.69
CA ILE A 135 -4.98 -14.24 -3.07
C ILE A 135 -3.73 -14.57 -2.25
N SER A 136 -2.60 -14.61 -2.92
CA SER A 136 -1.29 -14.88 -2.32
C SER A 136 -0.93 -13.86 -1.24
N THR A 137 -0.25 -14.32 -0.20
CA THR A 137 0.13 -13.50 0.97
C THR A 137 1.13 -12.39 0.64
N PHE A 138 1.87 -12.51 -0.45
CA PHE A 138 2.82 -11.48 -0.88
C PHE A 138 2.21 -10.44 -1.84
N SER A 139 0.94 -10.55 -2.16
CA SER A 139 0.25 -9.61 -3.05
C SER A 139 -0.08 -8.30 -2.34
N LEU A 140 0.23 -7.18 -3.00
CA LEU A 140 -0.03 -5.83 -2.49
C LEU A 140 -1.51 -5.60 -2.19
N ILE A 141 -2.42 -6.13 -3.04
CA ILE A 141 -3.86 -5.95 -2.90
C ILE A 141 -4.47 -6.70 -1.73
N LYS A 142 -3.84 -7.77 -1.24
CA LYS A 142 -4.41 -8.58 -0.15
C LYS A 142 -4.74 -7.70 1.06
N SER A 143 -5.92 -7.89 1.64
CA SER A 143 -6.41 -7.01 2.71
C SER A 143 -5.52 -7.01 3.95
N GLU A 144 -4.85 -8.12 4.25
CA GLU A 144 -3.87 -8.24 5.34
C GLU A 144 -2.56 -7.51 5.04
N SER A 145 -2.18 -7.38 3.76
CA SER A 145 -0.93 -6.73 3.35
C SER A 145 -0.85 -5.25 3.73
N LYS A 146 -2.00 -4.63 4.04
CA LYS A 146 -2.03 -3.26 4.59
C LYS A 146 -1.21 -3.09 5.87
N ASN A 147 -1.03 -4.16 6.64
CA ASN A 147 -0.27 -4.19 7.89
C ASN A 147 1.09 -4.88 7.72
N ASP A 148 1.38 -5.43 6.55
CA ASP A 148 2.67 -6.07 6.27
C ASP A 148 3.71 -5.00 5.92
N LYS A 149 4.63 -4.77 6.88
CA LYS A 149 5.68 -3.76 6.73
C LYS A 149 6.59 -4.03 5.53
N ASN A 150 6.84 -5.29 5.19
CA ASN A 150 7.72 -5.67 4.09
C ASN A 150 7.06 -5.35 2.74
N ILE A 151 5.81 -5.76 2.54
CA ILE A 151 5.07 -5.52 1.29
C ILE A 151 4.87 -4.02 1.06
N ILE A 152 4.41 -3.30 2.08
CA ILE A 152 4.18 -1.85 1.98
C ILE A 152 5.51 -1.10 1.77
N SER A 153 6.60 -1.51 2.44
CA SER A 153 7.92 -0.91 2.22
C SER A 153 8.40 -1.09 0.78
N LYS A 154 8.25 -2.29 0.20
CA LYS A 154 8.60 -2.52 -1.21
C LYS A 154 7.82 -1.62 -2.16
N ALA A 155 6.50 -1.50 -1.96
CA ALA A 155 5.67 -0.60 -2.76
C ALA A 155 6.12 0.87 -2.65
N ARG A 156 6.38 1.34 -1.42
CA ARG A 156 6.87 2.71 -1.17
C ARG A 156 8.23 2.96 -1.80
N LYS A 157 9.18 2.02 -1.66
CA LYS A 157 10.51 2.12 -2.26
C LYS A 157 10.45 2.16 -3.78
N LEU A 158 9.61 1.36 -4.42
CA LEU A 158 9.40 1.40 -5.88
C LEU A 158 8.83 2.77 -6.32
N ILE A 159 7.85 3.30 -5.60
CA ILE A 159 7.29 4.63 -5.89
C ILE A 159 8.36 5.71 -5.70
N TRP A 160 9.12 5.66 -4.60
CA TRP A 160 10.22 6.60 -4.30
C TRP A 160 11.28 6.60 -5.39
N VAL A 161 11.80 5.43 -5.75
CA VAL A 161 12.85 5.30 -6.78
C VAL A 161 12.39 5.88 -8.11
N ASN A 162 11.15 5.55 -8.55
CA ASN A 162 10.62 6.13 -9.78
C ASN A 162 10.47 7.65 -9.69
N HIS A 163 9.92 8.16 -8.58
CA HIS A 163 9.65 9.60 -8.42
C HIS A 163 10.94 10.43 -8.42
N ASN A 164 11.99 9.91 -7.79
CA ASN A 164 13.28 10.59 -7.64
C ASN A 164 14.33 10.20 -8.69
N ALA A 165 13.99 9.35 -9.66
CA ALA A 165 14.93 8.77 -10.63
C ALA A 165 15.81 9.77 -11.39
N LYS A 166 15.34 11.03 -11.55
CA LYS A 166 16.11 12.09 -12.23
C LYS A 166 17.15 12.76 -11.32
N ASN A 167 16.99 12.63 -10.01
CA ASN A 167 17.80 13.34 -9.01
C ASN A 167 18.79 12.40 -8.31
N GLU A 168 18.73 11.10 -8.59
CA GLU A 168 19.54 10.08 -7.94
C GLU A 168 20.61 9.55 -8.90
N SER A 169 21.83 9.37 -8.40
CA SER A 169 22.96 8.89 -9.21
C SER A 169 22.91 7.37 -9.47
N ASN A 170 22.40 6.61 -8.53
CA ASN A 170 22.27 5.16 -8.61
C ASN A 170 21.19 4.63 -7.65
N LEU A 171 20.85 3.34 -7.78
CA LEU A 171 19.81 2.69 -6.98
C LEU A 171 20.15 2.68 -5.48
N GLN A 172 21.40 2.37 -5.12
CA GLN A 172 21.78 2.28 -3.71
C GLN A 172 21.59 3.62 -3.00
N ASN A 173 22.04 4.71 -3.59
CA ASN A 173 21.86 6.05 -3.03
C ASN A 173 20.37 6.40 -2.87
N SER A 174 19.54 6.03 -3.83
CA SER A 174 18.09 6.28 -3.76
C SER A 174 17.45 5.50 -2.60
N LEU A 175 17.82 4.25 -2.41
CA LEU A 175 17.32 3.42 -1.31
C LEU A 175 17.84 3.88 0.04
N ASP A 176 19.11 4.25 0.14
CA ASP A 176 19.71 4.79 1.37
C ASP A 176 19.05 6.11 1.78
N ASN A 177 18.75 6.97 0.81
CA ASN A 177 18.00 8.21 1.05
C ASN A 177 16.57 7.93 1.55
N TYR A 178 15.88 6.96 0.96
CA TYR A 178 14.57 6.53 1.46
C TYR A 178 14.67 6.04 2.91
N ASP A 179 15.60 5.11 3.17
CA ASP A 179 15.77 4.51 4.49
C ASP A 179 16.20 5.55 5.53
N ALA A 180 17.05 6.51 5.19
CA ALA A 180 17.46 7.59 6.08
C ALA A 180 16.26 8.46 6.53
N HIS A 181 15.41 8.88 5.57
CA HIS A 181 14.22 9.67 5.90
C HIS A 181 13.21 8.86 6.72
N PHE A 182 12.96 7.60 6.34
CA PHE A 182 11.97 6.76 6.99
C PHE A 182 12.40 6.32 8.39
N ASN A 183 13.67 5.94 8.57
CA ASN A 183 14.23 5.57 9.87
C ASN A 183 14.23 6.75 10.84
N LYS A 184 14.54 7.96 10.36
CA LYS A 184 14.43 9.17 11.19
C LYS A 184 13.03 9.37 11.76
N ILE A 185 11.99 9.13 10.96
CA ILE A 185 10.60 9.20 11.43
C ILE A 185 10.37 8.16 12.53
N LEU A 186 10.80 6.89 12.30
CA LEU A 186 10.62 5.80 13.27
C LEU A 186 11.36 6.04 14.59
N GLU A 187 12.55 6.62 14.53
CA GLU A 187 13.35 6.96 15.72
C GLU A 187 12.66 8.03 16.56
N ILE A 188 12.25 9.14 15.93
CA ILE A 188 11.55 10.21 16.63
C ILE A 188 10.20 9.72 17.19
N GLU A 189 9.48 8.90 16.44
CA GLU A 189 8.22 8.29 16.88
C GLU A 189 8.45 7.40 18.13
N LYS A 190 9.50 6.57 18.11
CA LYS A 190 9.86 5.73 19.26
C LYS A 190 10.21 6.54 20.51
N GLU A 191 10.98 7.61 20.36
CA GLU A 191 11.32 8.53 21.46
C GLU A 191 10.06 9.22 22.01
N LEU A 192 9.19 9.71 21.11
CA LEU A 192 7.92 10.35 21.49
C LEU A 192 7.04 9.39 22.30
N TYR A 193 6.88 8.13 21.85
CA TYR A 193 6.12 7.13 22.61
C TYR A 193 6.71 6.85 24.00
N GLY A 194 8.03 6.81 24.12
CA GLY A 194 8.70 6.65 25.43
C GLY A 194 8.45 7.83 26.38
N LEU A 195 8.26 9.03 25.86
CA LEU A 195 7.89 10.20 26.65
C LEU A 195 6.42 10.20 27.06
N LEU A 196 5.53 9.74 26.17
CA LEU A 196 4.08 9.68 26.42
C LEU A 196 3.69 8.63 27.46
N ASP A 197 4.46 7.56 27.59
CA ASP A 197 4.25 6.51 28.61
C ASP A 197 4.33 7.05 30.06
N ARG A 198 4.85 8.26 30.25
CA ARG A 198 4.97 8.92 31.56
C ARG A 198 3.78 9.81 31.93
N HIS A 199 2.71 9.80 31.14
CA HIS A 199 1.47 10.59 31.33
C HIS A 199 1.66 12.12 31.54
N ILE A 200 2.82 12.67 31.16
CA ILE A 200 3.11 14.10 31.35
C ILE A 200 3.28 14.73 29.98
N ILE A 201 2.39 15.64 29.62
CA ILE A 201 2.55 16.49 28.46
C ILE A 201 3.50 17.64 28.85
N THR A 202 4.78 17.46 28.57
CA THR A 202 5.80 18.45 28.81
C THR A 202 6.11 19.26 27.55
N GLU A 203 6.84 20.36 27.69
CA GLU A 203 7.39 21.09 26.53
C GLU A 203 8.26 20.19 25.64
N THR A 204 8.97 19.23 26.23
CA THR A 204 9.75 18.20 25.50
C THR A 204 8.88 17.36 24.57
N VAL A 205 7.67 16.95 25.01
CA VAL A 205 6.72 16.20 24.17
C VAL A 205 6.29 17.06 22.97
N ARG A 206 5.95 18.33 23.17
CA ARG A 206 5.56 19.24 22.10
C ARG A 206 6.68 19.47 21.09
N GLN A 207 7.92 19.63 21.56
CA GLN A 207 9.08 19.77 20.67
C GLN A 207 9.31 18.51 19.83
N LYS A 208 9.14 17.31 20.42
CA LYS A 208 9.24 16.03 19.68
C LYS A 208 8.09 15.84 18.70
N GLU A 209 6.86 16.26 19.02
CA GLU A 209 5.74 16.24 18.07
C GLU A 209 6.03 17.16 16.86
N GLN A 210 6.62 18.33 17.09
CA GLN A 210 7.03 19.23 16.00
C GLN A 210 8.18 18.66 15.17
N GLU A 211 9.16 18.03 15.80
CA GLU A 211 10.26 17.35 15.12
C GLU A 211 9.74 16.21 14.23
N LEU A 212 8.82 15.39 14.75
CA LEU A 212 8.16 14.33 14.00
C LEU A 212 7.41 14.90 12.78
N SER A 213 6.62 15.96 12.97
CA SER A 213 5.92 16.62 11.87
C SER A 213 6.86 17.08 10.76
N ARG A 214 7.98 17.74 11.12
CA ARG A 214 9.00 18.18 10.15
C ARG A 214 9.65 17.00 9.41
N ALA A 215 9.94 15.92 10.12
CA ALA A 215 10.52 14.72 9.49
C ALA A 215 9.55 14.05 8.51
N ILE A 216 8.27 13.98 8.87
CA ILE A 216 7.20 13.48 7.99
C ILE A 216 7.05 14.38 6.77
N ASP A 217 6.99 15.70 6.94
CA ASP A 217 6.88 16.66 5.84
C ASP A 217 8.07 16.56 4.89
N ALA A 218 9.31 16.44 5.40
CA ALA A 218 10.51 16.25 4.60
C ALA A 218 10.49 14.95 3.77
N PHE A 219 9.96 13.87 4.32
CA PHE A 219 9.75 12.62 3.58
C PHE A 219 8.68 12.80 2.49
N LEU A 220 7.53 13.39 2.86
CA LEU A 220 6.40 13.57 1.94
C LEU A 220 6.69 14.52 0.78
N GLU A 221 7.59 15.51 0.96
CA GLU A 221 8.02 16.39 -0.15
C GLU A 221 8.81 15.64 -1.23
N LYS A 222 9.40 14.48 -0.90
CA LYS A 222 10.10 13.61 -1.83
C LYS A 222 9.24 12.49 -2.39
N MET A 223 7.98 12.40 -1.99
CA MET A 223 7.00 11.45 -2.49
C MET A 223 6.01 12.10 -3.46
N PRO A 224 5.38 11.35 -4.37
CA PRO A 224 4.37 11.90 -5.26
C PRO A 224 3.18 12.48 -4.48
N LYS A 225 2.59 13.54 -5.04
CA LYS A 225 1.35 14.14 -4.55
C LYS A 225 0.16 13.50 -5.27
N THR A 226 -0.87 13.18 -4.51
CA THR A 226 -2.12 12.62 -5.05
C THR A 226 -3.29 13.47 -4.59
N PHE A 227 -4.26 13.66 -5.46
CA PHE A 227 -5.47 14.44 -5.16
C PHE A 227 -6.71 13.72 -5.68
N ASP A 228 -7.66 13.51 -4.80
CA ASP A 228 -8.99 13.01 -5.13
C ASP A 228 -10.03 14.10 -4.87
N PRO A 229 -10.64 14.68 -5.92
CA PRO A 229 -11.62 15.76 -5.77
C PRO A 229 -12.99 15.28 -5.30
N PHE A 230 -13.27 13.96 -5.32
CA PHE A 230 -14.56 13.34 -5.01
C PHE A 230 -14.38 12.13 -4.10
N THR A 231 -13.74 12.34 -2.96
CA THR A 231 -13.23 11.29 -2.08
C THR A 231 -14.29 10.40 -1.46
N GLY A 232 -15.54 10.88 -1.27
CA GLY A 232 -16.56 10.13 -0.54
C GLY A 232 -16.05 9.66 0.82
N GLY A 233 -16.04 8.36 1.05
CA GLY A 233 -15.54 7.76 2.30
C GLY A 233 -14.01 7.75 2.46
N GLY A 234 -13.23 8.37 1.57
CA GLY A 234 -11.79 8.55 1.73
C GLY A 234 -10.93 7.34 1.36
N ALA A 235 -11.43 6.38 0.59
CA ALA A 235 -10.69 5.17 0.25
C ALA A 235 -9.41 5.43 -0.56
N ILE A 236 -9.47 6.34 -1.55
CA ILE A 236 -8.31 6.70 -2.37
C ILE A 236 -7.26 7.46 -1.54
N PRO A 237 -7.58 8.54 -0.81
CA PRO A 237 -6.61 9.19 0.05
C PRO A 237 -5.99 8.26 1.09
N LEU A 238 -6.76 7.34 1.68
CA LEU A 238 -6.27 6.37 2.64
C LEU A 238 -5.19 5.44 2.05
N GLU A 239 -5.48 4.82 0.91
CA GLU A 239 -4.53 3.91 0.27
C GLU A 239 -3.32 4.66 -0.31
N SER A 240 -3.52 5.89 -0.78
CA SER A 240 -2.45 6.77 -1.22
C SER A 240 -1.48 7.12 -0.09
N ALA A 241 -2.00 7.53 1.07
CA ALA A 241 -1.20 7.79 2.27
C ALA A 241 -0.48 6.51 2.75
N ARG A 242 -1.15 5.35 2.68
CA ARG A 242 -0.53 4.04 3.01
C ARG A 242 0.65 3.72 2.10
N LEU A 243 0.58 4.09 0.84
CA LEU A 243 1.68 3.97 -0.13
C LEU A 243 2.75 5.07 0.01
N GLY A 244 2.64 5.94 1.02
CA GLY A 244 3.60 6.97 1.34
C GLY A 244 3.44 8.27 0.56
N CYS A 245 2.40 8.42 -0.25
CA CYS A 245 2.16 9.63 -1.02
C CYS A 245 1.66 10.78 -0.14
N LYS A 246 1.98 12.03 -0.54
CA LYS A 246 1.35 13.21 0.04
C LYS A 246 -0.07 13.31 -0.51
N SER A 247 -1.03 12.85 0.29
CA SER A 247 -2.40 12.63 -0.15
C SER A 247 -3.32 13.78 0.22
N TYR A 248 -4.11 14.22 -0.76
CA TYR A 248 -5.13 15.25 -0.59
C TYR A 248 -6.48 14.69 -1.03
N GLY A 249 -7.51 15.05 -0.30
CA GLY A 249 -8.89 14.68 -0.61
C GLY A 249 -9.82 15.86 -0.42
N ASN A 250 -10.81 15.97 -1.29
CA ASN A 250 -11.89 16.92 -1.17
C ASN A 250 -13.22 16.25 -1.48
N ASP A 251 -14.29 16.75 -0.88
CA ASP A 251 -15.66 16.37 -1.21
C ASP A 251 -16.60 17.52 -0.90
N ILE A 252 -17.61 17.71 -1.70
CA ILE A 252 -18.64 18.74 -1.48
C ILE A 252 -19.57 18.36 -0.30
N ASN A 253 -19.65 17.06 0.01
CA ASN A 253 -20.52 16.56 1.07
C ASN A 253 -19.83 16.72 2.45
N PRO A 254 -20.40 17.50 3.39
CA PRO A 254 -19.79 17.69 4.71
C PRO A 254 -19.67 16.40 5.51
N VAL A 255 -20.55 15.42 5.30
CA VAL A 255 -20.45 14.10 5.96
C VAL A 255 -19.23 13.35 5.46
N ALA A 256 -18.93 13.38 4.15
CA ALA A 256 -17.71 12.82 3.58
C ALA A 256 -16.47 13.45 4.21
N HIS A 257 -16.46 14.77 4.39
CA HIS A 257 -15.36 15.49 5.02
C HIS A 257 -15.10 14.99 6.47
N ILE A 258 -16.16 14.81 7.26
CA ILE A 258 -16.03 14.30 8.62
C ILE A 258 -15.52 12.86 8.63
N ILE A 259 -16.01 12.00 7.73
CA ILE A 259 -15.55 10.61 7.60
C ILE A 259 -14.07 10.57 7.25
N GLN A 260 -13.61 11.41 6.32
CA GLN A 260 -12.20 11.50 5.96
C GLN A 260 -11.33 11.94 7.14
N LYS A 261 -11.75 12.96 7.87
CA LYS A 261 -11.05 13.39 9.09
C LYS A 261 -10.95 12.26 10.11
N ALA A 262 -12.05 11.58 10.39
CA ALA A 262 -12.10 10.47 11.33
C ALA A 262 -11.28 9.26 10.90
N SER A 263 -11.17 9.01 9.58
CA SER A 263 -10.47 7.83 9.04
C SER A 263 -9.00 8.05 8.76
N LEU A 264 -8.59 9.29 8.44
CA LEU A 264 -7.26 9.63 7.97
C LEU A 264 -6.53 10.58 8.93
N GLU A 265 -7.13 11.73 9.22
CA GLU A 265 -6.45 12.79 9.95
C GLU A 265 -6.37 12.49 11.45
N PHE A 266 -7.50 12.14 12.09
CA PHE A 266 -7.54 11.92 13.52
C PHE A 266 -6.71 10.73 14.00
N PRO A 267 -6.68 9.57 13.32
CA PRO A 267 -5.79 8.49 13.70
C PRO A 267 -4.29 8.87 13.63
N GLN A 268 -3.91 9.72 12.68
CA GLN A 268 -2.52 10.18 12.56
C GLN A 268 -2.17 11.24 13.62
N LYS A 269 -3.10 12.13 13.94
CA LYS A 269 -2.87 13.22 14.91
C LYS A 269 -3.06 12.77 16.37
N PHE A 270 -4.03 11.91 16.62
CA PHE A 270 -4.51 11.57 17.98
C PHE A 270 -4.42 10.08 18.31
N GLY A 271 -4.08 9.23 17.34
CA GLY A 271 -3.97 7.78 17.50
C GLY A 271 -2.77 7.39 18.34
N LYS A 272 -2.77 7.80 19.61
CA LYS A 272 -1.79 7.39 20.61
C LYS A 272 -2.14 5.99 21.10
N ARG A 273 -1.11 5.18 21.38
CA ARG A 273 -1.31 3.90 22.04
C ARG A 273 -1.88 4.17 23.43
N LEU A 274 -3.16 3.87 23.62
CA LEU A 274 -3.79 3.93 24.93
C LEU A 274 -3.23 2.78 25.76
N ILE A 275 -2.40 3.10 26.73
CA ILE A 275 -1.94 2.15 27.76
C ILE A 275 -2.92 2.31 28.91
N TYR A 276 -3.94 1.46 28.92
CA TYR A 276 -4.78 1.31 30.11
C TYR A 276 -4.07 0.39 31.08
N THR A 277 -3.81 0.87 32.27
CA THR A 277 -3.48 -0.03 33.39
C THR A 277 -4.74 -0.81 33.77
N LYS A 278 -4.56 -2.08 34.18
CA LYS A 278 -5.65 -3.01 34.51
C LYS A 278 -6.67 -2.42 35.53
N ASN A 279 -6.26 -1.41 36.30
CA ASN A 279 -7.09 -0.72 37.31
C ASN A 279 -7.94 0.42 36.77
N GLU A 280 -7.68 0.94 35.57
CA GLU A 280 -8.47 2.02 34.94
C GLU A 280 -9.67 1.48 34.17
N PHE A 281 -9.62 0.20 33.73
CA PHE A 281 -10.74 -0.47 33.07
C PHE A 281 -11.92 -0.80 34.00
N ILE A 282 -11.72 -0.77 35.32
CA ILE A 282 -12.74 -1.15 36.33
C ILE A 282 -13.54 0.07 36.77
N LYS A 283 -13.19 1.30 36.39
CA LYS A 283 -13.83 2.55 36.84
C LYS A 283 -14.69 3.25 35.77
N THR A 284 -14.87 2.66 34.60
CA THR A 284 -15.81 3.09 33.57
C THR A 284 -16.86 2.03 33.32
#